data_a96ddc71bfd16c92f20a67d8042a8ee7
#
_entry.id   a96ddc71bfd16c92f20a67d8042a8ee7
#
_cell.length_a   1.000
_cell.length_b   1.000
_cell.length_c   1.000
_cell.angle_alpha   90.00
_cell.angle_beta   90.00
_cell.angle_gamma   90.00
#
_symmetry.space_group_name_H-M   'P 1'
#
loop_
_entity.id
_entity.type
_entity.pdbx_description
1 polymer ?
#
loop_
_entity_poly.entity_id
_entity_poly.type
_entity_poly.pdbx_seq_one_letter_code
_entity_poly.pdbx_strand_id
1 'polypeptide(L)'
;MSSKRRIVAIFQPHLYSRTRDLCDDFASSFGDADVVYIMGVYPAREEPISGVSGMNIVNRSVHPTMFFEEDKNRLVERLIAGARSGDVVLTMGAGDIWRLNREVMKRLEGQN
;
A
#
# COMPACT_ATOMS: atom_id res chain seq x y z
N MET A 1 8.09 27.22 -9.29
CA MET A 1 8.55 26.10 -8.49
C MET A 1 7.37 25.32 -7.93
N SER A 2 7.44 24.03 -7.99
CA SER A 2 6.34 23.19 -7.51
C SER A 2 6.35 23.07 -5.98
N SER A 3 5.22 23.36 -5.37
CA SER A 3 4.99 23.06 -3.97
C SER A 3 4.24 21.76 -3.79
N LYS A 4 4.22 20.95 -4.83
CA LYS A 4 3.50 19.69 -4.83
C LYS A 4 4.04 18.74 -3.77
N ARG A 5 3.16 18.24 -2.93
CA ARG A 5 3.52 17.25 -1.93
C ARG A 5 3.64 15.88 -2.56
N ARG A 6 4.55 15.08 -2.03
CA ARG A 6 4.69 13.71 -2.45
C ARG A 6 3.57 12.87 -1.83
N ILE A 7 2.90 12.09 -2.65
CA ILE A 7 1.80 11.23 -2.20
C ILE A 7 2.31 9.79 -2.12
N VAL A 8 2.24 9.22 -0.93
CA VAL A 8 2.58 7.83 -0.67
C VAL A 8 1.28 7.08 -0.40
N ALA A 9 0.92 6.17 -1.28
CA ALA A 9 -0.31 5.40 -1.16
C ALA A 9 0.01 4.00 -0.64
N ILE A 10 -0.81 3.53 0.30
CA ILE A 10 -0.72 2.18 0.85
C ILE A 10 -2.05 1.51 0.62
N PHE A 11 -2.05 0.40 -0.09
CA PHE A 11 -3.28 -0.31 -0.43
C PHE A 11 -3.23 -1.74 0.06
N GLN A 12 -4.25 -2.13 0.84
CA GLN A 12 -4.44 -3.51 1.25
C GLN A 12 -5.60 -4.10 0.45
N PRO A 13 -5.33 -5.02 -0.49
CA PRO A 13 -6.40 -5.67 -1.22
C PRO A 13 -7.30 -6.47 -0.27
N HIS A 14 -8.58 -6.49 -0.57
CA HIS A 14 -9.59 -7.20 0.23
C HIS A 14 -10.13 -8.36 -0.59
N LEU A 15 -10.03 -9.56 -0.05
CA LEU A 15 -10.44 -10.82 -0.64
C LEU A 15 -9.56 -11.26 -1.82
N TYR A 16 -9.21 -12.53 -1.83
CA TYR A 16 -8.44 -13.11 -2.93
C TYR A 16 -9.22 -13.07 -4.25
N SER A 17 -10.51 -13.39 -4.19
CA SER A 17 -11.35 -13.39 -5.40
C SER A 17 -11.43 -12.00 -6.03
N ARG A 18 -11.60 -10.97 -5.21
CA ARG A 18 -11.68 -9.59 -5.72
C ARG A 18 -10.34 -9.14 -6.27
N THR A 19 -9.25 -9.52 -5.61
CA THR A 19 -7.90 -9.19 -6.08
C THR A 19 -7.64 -9.83 -7.44
N ARG A 20 -8.04 -11.09 -7.63
CA ARG A 20 -7.92 -11.77 -8.91
C ARG A 20 -8.74 -11.07 -10.00
N ASP A 21 -10.01 -10.78 -9.69
CA ASP A 21 -10.96 -10.28 -10.68
C ASP A 21 -10.71 -8.83 -11.07
N LEU A 22 -10.22 -8.02 -10.14
CA LEU A 22 -10.01 -6.58 -10.33
C LEU A 22 -8.53 -6.21 -10.40
N CYS A 23 -7.65 -7.18 -10.61
CA CYS A 23 -6.20 -6.97 -10.58
C CYS A 23 -5.75 -5.85 -11.53
N ASP A 24 -6.24 -5.88 -12.76
CA ASP A 24 -5.86 -4.88 -13.76
C ASP A 24 -6.39 -3.48 -13.37
N ASP A 25 -7.60 -3.41 -12.82
CA ASP A 25 -8.18 -2.15 -12.37
C ASP A 25 -7.35 -1.57 -11.23
N PHE A 26 -6.98 -2.41 -10.26
CA PHE A 26 -6.13 -1.96 -9.16
C PHE A 26 -4.76 -1.51 -9.66
N ALA A 27 -4.17 -2.27 -10.59
CA ALA A 27 -2.84 -1.97 -11.10
C ALA A 27 -2.77 -0.61 -11.79
N SER A 28 -3.89 -0.15 -12.37
CA SER A 28 -3.94 1.12 -13.11
C SER A 28 -4.52 2.28 -12.29
N SER A 29 -4.86 2.06 -11.00
CA SER A 29 -5.57 3.06 -10.20
C SER A 29 -4.70 4.07 -9.48
N PHE A 30 -3.39 3.90 -9.50
CA PHE A 30 -2.49 4.68 -8.63
C PHE A 30 -1.61 5.69 -9.37
N GLY A 31 -2.07 6.16 -10.54
CA GLY A 31 -1.27 7.06 -11.36
C GLY A 31 -0.92 8.39 -10.69
N ASP A 32 -1.76 8.85 -9.77
CA ASP A 32 -1.54 10.13 -9.08
C ASP A 32 -0.64 10.00 -7.86
N ALA A 33 -0.32 8.79 -7.43
CA ALA A 33 0.57 8.59 -6.29
C ALA A 33 2.03 8.56 -6.74
N ASP A 34 2.90 9.12 -5.93
CA ASP A 34 4.33 9.12 -6.22
C ASP A 34 5.00 7.81 -5.85
N VAL A 35 4.54 7.20 -4.76
CA VAL A 35 5.02 5.90 -4.28
C VAL A 35 3.81 5.08 -3.86
N VAL A 36 3.81 3.80 -4.22
CA VAL A 36 2.70 2.90 -3.87
C VAL A 36 3.26 1.65 -3.20
N TYR A 37 2.68 1.31 -2.06
CA TYR A 37 2.94 0.04 -1.41
C TYR A 37 1.67 -0.80 -1.42
N ILE A 38 1.77 -1.99 -1.99
CA ILE A 38 0.67 -2.96 -2.00
C ILE A 38 0.95 -3.98 -0.90
N MET A 39 -0.01 -4.15 -0.01
CA MET A 39 0.11 -5.09 1.09
C MET A 39 -0.41 -6.47 0.71
N GLY A 40 -0.21 -7.45 1.59
CA GLY A 40 -0.82 -8.76 1.43
C GLY A 40 -2.34 -8.66 1.47
N VAL A 41 -3.01 -9.61 0.81
CA VAL A 41 -4.46 -9.63 0.76
C VAL A 41 -5.05 -9.84 2.16
N TYR A 42 -6.07 -9.06 2.51
CA TYR A 42 -6.86 -9.29 3.70
C TYR A 42 -7.95 -10.32 3.33
N PRO A 43 -7.85 -11.54 3.84
CA PRO A 43 -8.69 -12.63 3.34
C PRO A 43 -10.12 -12.63 3.86
N ALA A 44 -10.39 -11.93 4.97
CA ALA A 44 -11.63 -12.01 5.70
C ALA A 44 -11.92 -13.48 6.04
N ARG A 45 -12.94 -14.10 5.43
CA ARG A 45 -13.25 -15.50 5.66
C ARG A 45 -12.95 -16.39 4.46
N GLU A 46 -12.26 -15.81 3.49
CA GLU A 46 -11.97 -16.49 2.24
C GLU A 46 -10.72 -17.35 2.38
N GLU A 47 -10.72 -18.51 1.75
CA GLU A 47 -9.51 -19.32 1.66
C GLU A 47 -8.57 -18.73 0.62
N PRO A 48 -7.25 -18.84 0.83
CA PRO A 48 -6.29 -18.38 -0.18
C PRO A 48 -6.52 -19.07 -1.53
N ILE A 49 -6.39 -18.28 -2.60
CA ILE A 49 -6.47 -18.81 -3.96
C ILE A 49 -5.04 -18.92 -4.49
N SER A 50 -4.67 -20.12 -4.96
CA SER A 50 -3.34 -20.37 -5.48
C SER A 50 -2.99 -19.37 -6.59
N GLY A 51 -1.81 -18.75 -6.50
CA GLY A 51 -1.35 -17.81 -7.50
C GLY A 51 -1.91 -16.41 -7.36
N VAL A 52 -2.73 -16.14 -6.34
CA VAL A 52 -3.32 -14.81 -6.14
C VAL A 52 -2.73 -14.16 -4.89
N SER A 53 -2.16 -12.99 -5.07
CA SER A 53 -1.60 -12.19 -3.97
C SER A 53 -1.55 -10.72 -4.37
N GLY A 54 -1.15 -9.86 -3.45
CA GLY A 54 -0.93 -8.44 -3.76
C GLY A 54 0.16 -8.24 -4.81
N MET A 55 1.12 -9.16 -4.91
CA MET A 55 2.18 -9.09 -5.91
C MET A 55 1.63 -9.09 -7.34
N ASN A 56 0.48 -9.71 -7.57
CA ASN A 56 -0.15 -9.70 -8.89
C ASN A 56 -0.46 -8.28 -9.36
N ILE A 57 -0.87 -7.41 -8.43
CA ILE A 57 -1.15 -6.02 -8.75
C ILE A 57 0.14 -5.31 -9.18
N VAL A 58 1.22 -5.53 -8.44
CA VAL A 58 2.51 -4.93 -8.76
C VAL A 58 3.00 -5.39 -10.12
N ASN A 59 2.89 -6.70 -10.39
CA ASN A 59 3.35 -7.28 -11.65
C ASN A 59 2.58 -6.78 -12.88
N ARG A 60 1.31 -6.41 -12.69
CA ARG A 60 0.47 -5.88 -13.77
C ARG A 60 0.60 -4.38 -13.95
N SER A 61 1.14 -3.67 -12.96
CA SER A 61 1.22 -2.23 -13.00
C SER A 61 2.42 -1.75 -13.81
N VAL A 62 2.24 -0.61 -14.48
CA VAL A 62 3.35 0.12 -15.12
C VAL A 62 3.84 1.28 -14.26
N HIS A 63 3.33 1.39 -13.02
CA HIS A 63 3.75 2.45 -12.12
C HIS A 63 5.24 2.29 -11.78
N PRO A 64 6.04 3.37 -11.89
CA PRO A 64 7.49 3.26 -11.72
C PRO A 64 7.95 3.00 -10.28
N THR A 65 7.10 3.30 -9.29
CA THR A 65 7.46 3.18 -7.88
C THR A 65 6.36 2.48 -7.09
N MET A 66 5.98 1.31 -7.54
CA MET A 66 5.03 0.45 -6.84
C MET A 66 5.76 -0.79 -6.32
N PHE A 67 5.56 -1.09 -5.03
CA PHE A 67 6.24 -2.18 -4.33
C PHE A 67 5.24 -3.06 -3.61
N PHE A 68 5.58 -4.34 -3.47
CA PHE A 68 4.80 -5.26 -2.66
C PHE A 68 5.49 -5.49 -1.32
N GLU A 69 4.75 -5.37 -0.22
CA GLU A 69 5.25 -5.68 1.11
C GLU A 69 4.14 -6.29 1.96
N GLU A 70 4.23 -7.58 2.22
CA GLU A 70 3.22 -8.27 3.02
C GLU A 70 3.47 -8.19 4.52
N ASP A 71 4.70 -7.92 4.94
CA ASP A 71 5.07 -7.83 6.35
C ASP A 71 4.80 -6.40 6.85
N LYS A 72 3.86 -6.28 7.78
CA LYS A 72 3.44 -4.96 8.29
C LYS A 72 4.58 -4.23 8.99
N ASN A 73 5.39 -4.94 9.75
CA ASN A 73 6.51 -4.31 10.45
C ASN A 73 7.55 -3.79 9.46
N ARG A 74 7.83 -4.56 8.44
CA ARG A 74 8.77 -4.17 7.40
C ARG A 74 8.24 -2.97 6.62
N LEU A 75 6.94 -2.96 6.35
CA LEU A 75 6.30 -1.84 5.66
C LEU A 75 6.44 -0.55 6.47
N VAL A 76 6.17 -0.60 7.77
CA VAL A 76 6.32 0.57 8.65
C VAL A 76 7.75 1.09 8.60
N GLU A 77 8.74 0.21 8.67
CA GLU A 77 10.14 0.61 8.61
C GLU A 77 10.50 1.25 7.27
N ARG A 78 10.00 0.69 6.16
CA ARG A 78 10.24 1.27 4.84
C ARG A 78 9.62 2.66 4.72
N LEU A 79 8.41 2.84 5.23
CA LEU A 79 7.73 4.13 5.20
C LEU A 79 8.50 5.18 6.01
N ILE A 80 8.98 4.81 7.19
CA ILE A 80 9.70 5.73 8.05
C ILE A 80 11.06 6.08 7.45
N ALA A 81 11.78 5.08 6.92
CA ALA A 81 13.09 5.31 6.31
C ALA A 81 12.99 6.21 5.08
N GLY A 82 11.89 6.12 4.33
CA GLY A 82 11.69 6.93 3.12
C GLY A 82 10.91 8.20 3.31
N ALA A 83 10.45 8.48 4.54
CA ALA A 83 9.59 9.63 4.78
C ALA A 83 10.31 10.95 4.53
N ARG A 84 9.62 11.89 3.90
CA ARG A 84 10.11 13.24 3.64
C ARG A 84 9.12 14.26 4.18
N SER A 85 9.66 15.41 4.57
CA SER A 85 8.80 16.50 5.04
C SER A 85 7.78 16.87 3.98
N GLY A 86 6.53 17.01 4.40
CA GLY A 86 5.44 17.34 3.49
C GLY A 86 4.77 16.16 2.80
N ASP A 87 5.24 14.93 3.05
CA ASP A 87 4.59 13.75 2.48
C ASP A 87 3.14 13.63 2.96
N VAL A 88 2.27 13.20 2.03
CA VAL A 88 0.90 12.82 2.34
C VAL A 88 0.80 11.31 2.23
N VAL A 89 0.42 10.65 3.31
CA VAL A 89 0.28 9.19 3.33
C VAL A 89 -1.20 8.85 3.31
N LEU A 90 -1.62 8.12 2.28
CA LEU A 90 -3.00 7.67 2.10
C LEU A 90 -3.07 6.17 2.30
N THR A 91 -3.90 5.73 3.21
CA THR A 91 -4.12 4.29 3.43
C THR A 91 -5.49 3.92 2.90
N MET A 92 -5.54 2.86 2.09
CA MET A 92 -6.77 2.42 1.45
C MET A 92 -6.92 0.92 1.62
N GLY A 93 -8.13 0.49 1.94
CA GLY A 93 -8.41 -0.93 2.06
C GLY A 93 -9.33 -1.24 3.22
N ALA A 94 -9.55 -2.54 3.40
CA ALA A 94 -10.39 -3.08 4.46
C ALA A 94 -9.52 -3.64 5.58
N GLY A 95 -10.17 -4.20 6.58
CA GLY A 95 -9.48 -4.83 7.69
C GLY A 95 -8.88 -3.81 8.65
N ASP A 96 -7.67 -4.08 9.07
CA ASP A 96 -7.02 -3.29 10.11
C ASP A 96 -5.95 -2.32 9.59
N ILE A 97 -6.06 -1.92 8.34
CA ILE A 97 -5.08 -1.00 7.74
C ILE A 97 -5.01 0.34 8.50
N TRP A 98 -6.09 0.74 9.15
CA TRP A 98 -6.10 1.96 9.95
C TRP A 98 -5.11 1.90 11.11
N ARG A 99 -4.85 0.69 11.63
CA ARG A 99 -3.86 0.51 12.69
C ARG A 99 -2.46 0.77 12.18
N LEU A 100 -2.19 0.37 10.95
CA LEU A 100 -0.92 0.65 10.30
C LEU A 100 -0.69 2.15 10.20
N ASN A 101 -1.71 2.88 9.76
CA ASN A 101 -1.62 4.33 9.63
C ASN A 101 -1.30 4.98 10.98
N ARG A 102 -1.97 4.55 12.03
CA ARG A 102 -1.71 5.06 13.38
C ARG A 102 -0.30 4.78 13.84
N GLU A 103 0.20 3.57 13.56
CA GLU A 103 1.55 3.19 13.95
C GLU A 103 2.60 4.03 13.23
N VAL A 104 2.42 4.26 11.94
CA VAL A 104 3.32 5.09 11.15
C VAL A 104 3.35 6.51 11.69
N MET A 105 2.17 7.11 11.91
CA MET A 105 2.08 8.47 12.42
C MET A 105 2.73 8.61 13.79
N LYS A 106 2.49 7.65 14.66
CA LYS A 106 3.07 7.65 16.01
C LYS A 106 4.59 7.60 15.95
N ARG A 107 5.15 6.78 15.10
CA ARG A 107 6.60 6.64 14.98
C ARG A 107 7.23 7.87 14.35
N LEU A 108 6.56 8.49 13.39
CA LEU A 108 7.06 9.72 12.78
C LEU A 108 7.06 10.87 13.79
N GLU A 109 6.04 10.97 14.62
CA GLU A 109 6.00 11.97 15.69
C GLU A 109 7.15 11.77 16.67
N GLY A 110 7.47 10.51 16.99
CA GLY A 110 8.55 10.20 17.91
C GLY A 110 9.94 10.53 17.38
N GLN A 111 10.09 10.80 16.08
CA GLN A 111 11.37 11.17 15.48
C GLN A 111 11.63 12.67 15.49
N ASN A 112 10.67 13.45 15.89
CA ASN A 112 10.83 14.92 15.92
C ASN A 112 11.40 15.41 17.27
#